data_7b10c3b69c6462f22437bdd99127bd43
#
_entry.id   7b10c3b69c6462f22437bdd99127bd43
#
_cell.length_a   1.000
_cell.length_b   1.000
_cell.length_c   1.000
_cell.angle_alpha   90.00
_cell.angle_beta   90.00
_cell.angle_gamma   90.00
#
_symmetry.space_group_name_H-M   'P 1'
#
loop_
_entity.id
_entity.type
_entity.pdbx_description
1 polymer ?
#
loop_
_entity_poly.entity_id
_entity_poly.type
_entity_poly.pdbx_seq_one_letter_code
_entity_poly.pdbx_strand_id
1 'polypeptide(L)'
;MKRKKMIIGTSSIFVLLIIVLLGGSQYMLNYSLRPENRGKNLESSWQYMFKTYPYLKPRIDSLKQNQALKDTFIYSPDHVKLHAYYVASSRPTAKTAVIVHGYTDNAIRMMMIGYLYNKKLDFNILLPDLRDTGMSGGNAKLMV
;
A
#
# COMPACT_ATOMS: atom_id res chain seq x y z
N MET A 1 56.34 19.73 -7.79
CA MET A 1 55.45 18.88 -8.63
C MET A 1 54.66 17.83 -7.84
N LYS A 2 55.23 17.07 -6.94
CA LYS A 2 54.49 15.99 -6.19
C LYS A 2 53.28 16.47 -5.37
N ARG A 3 53.40 17.58 -4.61
CA ARG A 3 52.28 18.14 -3.82
C ARG A 3 51.07 18.54 -4.67
N LYS A 4 51.26 19.19 -5.83
CA LYS A 4 50.11 19.55 -6.70
C LYS A 4 49.39 18.33 -7.25
N LYS A 5 50.11 17.28 -7.64
CA LYS A 5 49.49 16.01 -8.10
C LYS A 5 48.72 15.31 -6.98
N MET A 6 49.23 15.37 -5.76
CA MET A 6 48.55 14.80 -4.59
C MET A 6 47.27 15.54 -4.24
N ILE A 7 47.29 16.90 -4.27
CA ILE A 7 46.09 17.72 -4.03
C ILE A 7 45.02 17.46 -5.12
N ILE A 8 45.42 17.40 -6.38
CA ILE A 8 44.48 17.08 -7.47
C ILE A 8 43.87 15.69 -7.29
N GLY A 9 44.69 14.69 -6.91
CA GLY A 9 44.20 13.33 -6.66
C GLY A 9 43.21 13.25 -5.52
N THR A 10 43.51 13.91 -4.37
CA THR A 10 42.57 13.92 -3.22
C THR A 10 41.29 14.69 -3.53
N SER A 11 41.38 15.82 -4.24
CA SER A 11 40.17 16.56 -4.66
C SER A 11 39.31 15.74 -5.63
N SER A 12 39.92 15.01 -6.56
CA SER A 12 39.17 14.15 -7.49
C SER A 12 38.44 13.02 -6.76
N ILE A 13 39.04 12.39 -5.75
CA ILE A 13 38.42 11.37 -4.94
C ILE A 13 37.23 11.96 -4.13
N PHE A 14 37.43 13.16 -3.59
CA PHE A 14 36.36 13.83 -2.81
C PHE A 14 35.15 14.18 -3.70
N VAL A 15 35.39 14.71 -4.89
CA VAL A 15 34.32 14.99 -5.87
C VAL A 15 33.61 13.72 -6.29
N LEU A 16 34.34 12.61 -6.53
CA LEU A 16 33.74 11.33 -6.87
C LEU A 16 32.84 10.82 -5.74
N LEU A 17 33.29 10.93 -4.49
CA LEU A 17 32.49 10.58 -3.31
C LEU A 17 31.19 11.37 -3.22
N ILE A 18 31.23 12.68 -3.47
CA ILE A 18 30.04 13.53 -3.50
C ILE A 18 29.07 13.07 -4.59
N ILE A 19 29.57 12.78 -5.79
CA ILE A 19 28.73 12.30 -6.90
C ILE A 19 28.05 10.97 -6.55
N VAL A 20 28.80 10.03 -5.96
CA VAL A 20 28.26 8.75 -5.53
C VAL A 20 27.20 8.92 -4.43
N LEU A 21 27.45 9.79 -3.46
CA LEU A 21 26.48 10.08 -2.39
C LEU A 21 25.20 10.72 -2.93
N LEU A 22 25.33 11.72 -3.79
CA LEU A 22 24.17 12.39 -4.41
C LEU A 22 23.40 11.44 -5.32
N GLY A 23 24.10 10.69 -6.18
CA GLY A 23 23.47 9.69 -7.05
C GLY A 23 22.81 8.57 -6.27
N GLY A 24 23.47 8.06 -5.23
CA GLY A 24 22.91 7.04 -4.34
C GLY A 24 21.68 7.54 -3.56
N SER A 25 21.74 8.76 -3.05
CA SER A 25 20.60 9.39 -2.35
C SER A 25 19.41 9.56 -3.29
N GLN A 26 19.62 10.05 -4.50
CA GLN A 26 18.59 10.22 -5.51
C GLN A 26 17.98 8.88 -5.94
N TYR A 27 18.81 7.84 -6.11
CA TYR A 27 18.35 6.49 -6.40
C TYR A 27 17.48 5.94 -5.26
N MET A 28 17.93 6.02 -4.00
CA MET A 28 17.18 5.56 -2.83
C MET A 28 15.88 6.33 -2.65
N LEU A 29 15.89 7.64 -2.88
CA LEU A 29 14.68 8.45 -2.83
C LEU A 29 13.66 8.00 -3.89
N ASN A 30 14.09 7.85 -5.13
CA ASN A 30 13.24 7.36 -6.21
C ASN A 30 12.72 5.94 -5.91
N TYR A 31 13.57 5.05 -5.42
CA TYR A 31 13.18 3.70 -5.02
C TYR A 31 12.11 3.70 -3.91
N SER A 32 12.28 4.57 -2.91
CA SER A 32 11.33 4.68 -1.78
C SER A 32 10.02 5.33 -2.16
N LEU A 33 10.04 6.36 -3.01
CA LEU A 33 8.84 7.12 -3.40
C LEU A 33 8.08 6.52 -4.59
N ARG A 34 8.67 5.55 -5.30
CA ARG A 34 8.00 4.84 -6.41
C ARG A 34 7.78 3.39 -6.02
N PRO A 35 6.67 3.05 -5.39
CA PRO A 35 6.31 1.67 -5.12
C PRO A 35 5.85 0.99 -6.42
N GLU A 36 6.74 0.86 -7.40
CA GLU A 36 6.45 0.16 -8.64
C GLU A 36 5.91 -1.25 -8.31
N ASN A 37 4.62 -1.46 -8.60
CA ASN A 37 3.89 -2.71 -8.41
C ASN A 37 3.73 -3.23 -6.97
N ARG A 38 4.09 -2.48 -5.95
CA ARG A 38 3.87 -2.88 -4.56
C ARG A 38 2.37 -2.82 -4.25
N GLY A 39 1.86 -3.89 -3.69
CA GLY A 39 0.44 -3.98 -3.35
C GLY A 39 -0.52 -4.11 -4.55
N LYS A 40 -0.06 -4.11 -5.81
CA LYS A 40 -0.92 -4.25 -7.00
C LYS A 40 -1.20 -5.70 -7.38
N ASN A 41 -0.40 -6.64 -6.93
CA ASN A 41 -0.67 -8.06 -7.19
C ASN A 41 -1.74 -8.58 -6.22
N LEU A 42 -2.99 -8.44 -6.62
CA LEU A 42 -4.16 -8.83 -5.81
C LEU A 42 -4.20 -10.34 -5.57
N GLU A 43 -3.88 -11.14 -6.59
CA GLU A 43 -3.90 -12.60 -6.48
C GLU A 43 -2.90 -13.09 -5.40
N SER A 44 -1.67 -12.59 -5.43
CA SER A 44 -0.68 -12.94 -4.40
C SER A 44 -1.10 -12.48 -3.00
N SER A 45 -1.83 -11.36 -2.90
CA SER A 45 -2.37 -10.86 -1.64
C SER A 45 -3.46 -11.78 -1.08
N TRP A 46 -4.38 -12.26 -1.94
CA TRP A 46 -5.38 -13.25 -1.54
C TRP A 46 -4.75 -14.60 -1.13
N GLN A 47 -3.79 -15.09 -1.92
CA GLN A 47 -3.07 -16.33 -1.59
C GLN A 47 -2.35 -16.22 -0.25
N TYR A 48 -1.65 -15.11 -0.02
CA TYR A 48 -1.00 -14.83 1.28
C TYR A 48 -2.02 -14.84 2.42
N MET A 49 -3.14 -14.12 2.26
CA MET A 49 -4.18 -14.03 3.30
C MET A 49 -4.77 -15.41 3.63
N PHE A 50 -5.11 -16.20 2.62
CA PHE A 50 -5.69 -17.52 2.85
C PHE A 50 -4.67 -18.53 3.38
N LYS A 51 -3.40 -18.40 3.01
CA LYS A 51 -2.32 -19.23 3.58
C LYS A 51 -2.05 -18.88 5.04
N THR A 52 -2.00 -17.59 5.37
CA THR A 52 -1.67 -17.11 6.71
C THR A 52 -2.86 -17.22 7.68
N TYR A 53 -4.07 -16.99 7.18
CA TYR A 53 -5.32 -17.00 7.94
C TYR A 53 -6.38 -17.89 7.27
N PRO A 54 -6.22 -19.22 7.29
CA PRO A 54 -7.11 -20.14 6.54
C PRO A 54 -8.59 -20.01 6.90
N TYR A 55 -8.90 -19.64 8.13
CA TYR A 55 -10.26 -19.43 8.61
C TYR A 55 -11.02 -18.27 7.94
N LEU A 56 -10.29 -17.36 7.27
CA LEU A 56 -10.93 -16.26 6.53
C LEU A 56 -11.52 -16.72 5.20
N LYS A 57 -10.95 -17.75 4.58
CA LYS A 57 -11.37 -18.17 3.24
C LYS A 57 -12.87 -18.47 3.14
N PRO A 58 -13.49 -19.32 4.03
CA PRO A 58 -14.92 -19.59 3.96
C PRO A 58 -15.78 -18.33 4.14
N ARG A 59 -15.32 -17.40 4.98
CA ARG A 59 -16.03 -16.13 5.20
C ARG A 59 -15.98 -15.23 3.97
N ILE A 60 -14.81 -15.07 3.38
CA ILE A 60 -14.63 -14.23 2.18
C ILE A 60 -15.39 -14.83 0.99
N ASP A 61 -15.34 -16.15 0.81
CA ASP A 61 -16.11 -16.84 -0.22
C ASP A 61 -17.61 -16.61 -0.05
N SER A 62 -18.14 -16.74 1.18
CA SER A 62 -19.53 -16.43 1.50
C SER A 62 -19.88 -14.97 1.22
N LEU A 63 -19.02 -14.03 1.58
CA LEU A 63 -19.26 -12.60 1.32
C LEU A 63 -19.29 -12.30 -0.17
N LYS A 64 -18.42 -12.94 -0.97
CA LYS A 64 -18.42 -12.81 -2.43
C LYS A 64 -19.67 -13.41 -3.08
N GLN A 65 -20.03 -14.64 -2.69
CA GLN A 65 -21.25 -15.33 -3.19
C GLN A 65 -22.52 -14.52 -2.93
N ASN A 66 -22.63 -13.91 -1.75
CA ASN A 66 -23.79 -13.11 -1.34
C ASN A 66 -23.67 -11.63 -1.79
N GLN A 67 -22.68 -11.28 -2.59
CA GLN A 67 -22.40 -9.90 -3.02
C GLN A 67 -22.31 -8.90 -1.86
N ALA A 68 -21.88 -9.38 -0.69
CA ALA A 68 -21.75 -8.59 0.52
C ALA A 68 -20.37 -7.94 0.68
N LEU A 69 -19.35 -8.46 -0.01
CA LEU A 69 -18.07 -7.80 -0.21
C LEU A 69 -18.18 -6.89 -1.43
N LYS A 70 -18.30 -5.59 -1.20
CA LYS A 70 -18.54 -4.61 -2.26
C LYS A 70 -17.26 -3.86 -2.60
N ASP A 71 -16.97 -3.77 -3.89
CA ASP A 71 -16.01 -2.80 -4.41
C ASP A 71 -16.65 -1.42 -4.42
N THR A 72 -16.01 -0.47 -3.77
CA THR A 72 -16.46 0.93 -3.67
C THR A 72 -15.39 1.83 -4.26
N PHE A 73 -15.81 2.81 -5.05
CA PHE A 73 -14.90 3.76 -5.67
C PHE A 73 -15.30 5.19 -5.32
N ILE A 74 -14.29 5.99 -4.97
CA ILE A 74 -14.44 7.44 -4.77
C ILE A 74 -13.41 8.16 -5.64
N TYR A 75 -13.69 9.41 -5.98
CA TYR A 75 -12.74 10.26 -6.69
C TYR A 75 -12.16 11.28 -5.73
N SER A 76 -10.84 11.36 -5.68
CA SER A 76 -10.15 12.42 -4.93
C SER A 76 -10.32 13.78 -5.64
N PRO A 77 -10.02 14.90 -4.97
CA PRO A 77 -10.16 16.24 -5.57
C PRO A 77 -9.38 16.42 -6.88
N ASP A 78 -8.29 15.69 -7.06
CA ASP A 78 -7.47 15.66 -8.28
C ASP A 78 -7.90 14.56 -9.27
N HIS A 79 -9.17 14.11 -9.17
CA HIS A 79 -9.81 13.14 -10.06
C HIS A 79 -9.17 11.74 -10.09
N VAL A 80 -8.36 11.38 -9.13
CA VAL A 80 -7.83 10.01 -9.01
C VAL A 80 -8.92 9.10 -8.47
N LYS A 81 -9.18 8.00 -9.17
CA LYS A 81 -10.11 6.96 -8.77
C LYS A 81 -9.48 6.12 -7.66
N LEU A 82 -10.06 6.15 -6.47
CA LEU A 82 -9.63 5.40 -5.30
C LEU A 82 -10.61 4.26 -5.03
N HIS A 83 -10.09 3.11 -4.69
CA HIS A 83 -10.85 1.90 -4.41
C HIS A 83 -10.91 1.62 -2.91
N ALA A 84 -11.98 1.00 -2.46
CA ALA A 84 -12.11 0.41 -1.13
C ALA A 84 -13.01 -0.81 -1.16
N TYR A 85 -12.71 -1.82 -0.35
CA TYR A 85 -13.67 -2.85 -0.02
C TYR A 85 -14.58 -2.38 1.11
N TYR A 86 -15.89 -2.59 0.93
CA TYR A 86 -16.90 -2.34 1.95
C TYR A 86 -17.64 -3.62 2.30
N VAL A 87 -17.82 -3.88 3.58
CA VAL A 87 -18.69 -4.97 4.07
C VAL A 87 -19.60 -4.41 5.16
N ALA A 88 -20.90 -4.52 4.95
CA ALA A 88 -21.87 -4.17 5.98
C ALA A 88 -21.81 -5.16 7.16
N SER A 89 -22.14 -4.69 8.34
CA SER A 89 -22.38 -5.54 9.50
C SER A 89 -23.60 -6.46 9.26
N SER A 90 -23.57 -7.65 9.85
CA SER A 90 -24.73 -8.56 9.86
C SER A 90 -25.87 -8.05 10.75
N ARG A 91 -25.59 -7.10 11.64
CA ARG A 91 -26.59 -6.43 12.48
C ARG A 91 -26.63 -4.95 12.15
N PRO A 92 -27.82 -4.30 12.23
CA PRO A 92 -27.92 -2.87 12.05
C PRO A 92 -26.99 -2.11 13.00
N THR A 93 -26.13 -1.26 12.45
CA THR A 93 -25.20 -0.45 13.23
C THR A 93 -24.83 0.84 12.48
N ALA A 94 -24.66 1.92 13.24
CA ALA A 94 -24.10 3.17 12.72
C ALA A 94 -22.54 3.19 12.77
N LYS A 95 -21.92 2.16 13.38
CA LYS A 95 -20.47 2.11 13.56
C LYS A 95 -19.79 1.59 12.30
N THR A 96 -18.80 2.32 11.84
CA THR A 96 -17.96 1.91 10.70
C THR A 96 -16.48 2.00 11.10
N ALA A 97 -15.75 0.90 10.92
CA ALA A 97 -14.30 0.89 11.05
C ALA A 97 -13.66 1.11 9.69
N VAL A 98 -12.82 2.14 9.59
CA VAL A 98 -11.96 2.38 8.43
C VAL A 98 -10.57 1.85 8.76
N ILE A 99 -10.11 0.86 8.00
CA ILE A 99 -8.84 0.15 8.28
C ILE A 99 -7.93 0.35 7.09
N VAL A 100 -6.88 1.13 7.30
CA VAL A 100 -5.92 1.54 6.26
C VAL A 100 -4.67 0.67 6.34
N HIS A 101 -4.18 0.23 5.19
CA HIS A 101 -2.96 -0.57 5.10
C HIS A 101 -1.68 0.30 5.13
N GLY A 102 -0.53 -0.34 5.34
CA GLY A 102 0.78 0.31 5.29
C GLY A 102 1.29 0.56 3.87
N TYR A 103 2.42 1.25 3.76
CA TYR A 103 3.00 1.77 2.52
C TYR A 103 3.18 0.75 1.37
N THR A 104 3.50 -0.52 1.67
CA THR A 104 3.79 -1.55 0.65
C THR A 104 2.68 -2.58 0.50
N ASP A 105 1.50 -2.31 1.08
CA ASP A 105 0.42 -3.26 1.21
C ASP A 105 -0.82 -2.87 0.38
N ASN A 106 -1.94 -3.53 0.60
CA ASN A 106 -3.23 -3.21 0.02
C ASN A 106 -4.39 -3.61 0.95
N ALA A 107 -5.59 -3.22 0.59
CA ALA A 107 -6.81 -3.47 1.36
C ALA A 107 -7.06 -4.95 1.65
N ILE A 108 -6.68 -5.86 0.74
CA ILE A 108 -6.88 -7.31 0.93
C ILE A 108 -6.14 -7.79 2.17
N ARG A 109 -4.94 -7.30 2.42
CA ARG A 109 -4.14 -7.71 3.57
C ARG A 109 -4.68 -7.23 4.91
N MET A 110 -5.61 -6.27 4.88
CA MET A 110 -6.33 -5.79 6.07
C MET A 110 -7.60 -6.60 6.37
N MET A 111 -7.98 -7.57 5.52
CA MET A 111 -9.21 -8.37 5.70
C MET A 111 -9.24 -9.13 7.03
N MET A 112 -8.10 -9.53 7.59
CA MET A 112 -8.04 -10.19 8.90
C MET A 112 -8.50 -9.23 10.01
N ILE A 113 -8.03 -8.00 10.01
CA ILE A 113 -8.45 -6.96 10.96
C ILE A 113 -9.91 -6.61 10.70
N GLY A 114 -10.30 -6.45 9.42
CA GLY A 114 -11.70 -6.24 9.03
C GLY A 114 -12.65 -7.33 9.56
N TYR A 115 -12.22 -8.59 9.51
CA TYR A 115 -13.00 -9.70 10.08
C TYR A 115 -13.27 -9.54 11.59
N LEU A 116 -12.28 -9.11 12.36
CA LEU A 116 -12.43 -8.89 13.80
C LEU A 116 -13.49 -7.80 14.07
N TYR A 117 -13.41 -6.68 13.38
CA TYR A 117 -14.40 -5.60 13.54
C TYR A 117 -15.79 -6.01 13.03
N ASN A 118 -15.89 -6.63 11.87
CA ASN A 118 -17.16 -6.98 11.27
C ASN A 118 -17.85 -8.14 11.97
N LYS A 119 -17.13 -9.27 12.20
CA LYS A 119 -17.73 -10.50 12.72
C LYS A 119 -17.85 -10.53 14.24
N LYS A 120 -16.90 -9.88 14.94
CA LYS A 120 -16.83 -9.95 16.40
C LYS A 120 -17.43 -8.74 17.11
N LEU A 121 -17.38 -7.57 16.46
CA LEU A 121 -17.78 -6.30 17.06
C LEU A 121 -19.01 -5.66 16.39
N ASP A 122 -19.55 -6.29 15.34
CA ASP A 122 -20.71 -5.80 14.58
C ASP A 122 -20.52 -4.40 13.96
N PHE A 123 -19.33 -4.11 13.45
CA PHE A 123 -19.05 -2.88 12.70
C PHE A 123 -19.23 -3.10 11.19
N ASN A 124 -19.70 -2.09 10.48
CA ASN A 124 -19.39 -1.98 9.06
C ASN A 124 -17.89 -1.80 8.91
N ILE A 125 -17.30 -2.28 7.84
CA ILE A 125 -15.87 -2.07 7.56
C ILE A 125 -15.68 -1.42 6.19
N LEU A 126 -14.71 -0.52 6.13
CA LEU A 126 -14.20 0.07 4.91
C LEU A 126 -12.69 -0.14 4.89
N LEU A 127 -12.19 -0.80 3.87
CA LEU A 127 -10.79 -1.13 3.67
C LEU A 127 -10.32 -0.41 2.40
N PRO A 128 -9.82 0.83 2.48
CA PRO A 128 -9.36 1.55 1.31
C PRO A 128 -8.01 1.03 0.83
N ASP A 129 -7.84 0.99 -0.49
CA ASP A 129 -6.54 0.98 -1.12
C ASP A 129 -6.00 2.41 -1.19
N LEU A 130 -4.83 2.63 -0.63
CA LEU A 130 -4.16 3.92 -0.75
C LEU A 130 -3.83 4.20 -2.23
N ARG A 131 -3.53 5.45 -2.51
CA ARG A 131 -3.15 5.90 -3.85
C ARG A 131 -2.03 5.02 -4.41
N ASP A 132 -2.15 4.59 -5.66
CA ASP A 132 -1.20 3.72 -6.38
C ASP A 132 -0.99 2.31 -5.80
N THR A 133 -1.91 1.86 -4.94
CA THR A 133 -1.91 0.48 -4.41
C THR A 133 -3.22 -0.23 -4.77
N GLY A 134 -3.22 -1.56 -4.69
CA GLY A 134 -4.40 -2.37 -4.96
C GLY A 134 -5.06 -2.00 -6.28
N MET A 135 -6.35 -1.67 -6.23
CA MET A 135 -7.15 -1.22 -7.37
C MET A 135 -7.26 0.31 -7.47
N SER A 136 -6.63 1.06 -6.57
CA SER A 136 -6.58 2.51 -6.64
C SER A 136 -5.63 2.99 -7.73
N GLY A 137 -6.06 4.06 -8.42
CA GLY A 137 -5.22 4.80 -9.35
C GLY A 137 -4.25 5.76 -8.64
N GLY A 138 -3.43 6.45 -9.43
CA GLY A 138 -2.54 7.51 -8.98
C GLY A 138 -1.10 7.31 -9.44
N ASN A 139 -0.30 8.34 -9.20
CA ASN A 139 1.14 8.31 -9.29
C ASN A 139 1.69 8.56 -7.90
N ALA A 140 2.54 7.69 -7.39
CA ALA A 140 3.17 7.81 -6.07
C ALA A 140 3.98 9.12 -5.84
N LYS A 141 4.11 9.96 -6.88
CA LYS A 141 4.80 11.24 -6.83
C LYS A 141 4.18 12.31 -5.90
N LEU A 142 3.03 12.04 -5.29
CA LEU A 142 2.25 13.03 -4.54
C LEU A 142 2.15 12.75 -3.04
N MET A 143 3.09 12.02 -2.46
CA MET A 143 3.20 11.92 -1.00
C MET A 143 4.24 12.90 -0.43
N VAL A 144 4.39 14.07 -1.05
CA VAL A 144 5.21 15.17 -0.51
C VAL A 144 4.31 16.36 -0.30
#